data_6c62134a730ab1b29c34eaaa31bf9b0b
#
_entry.id   6c62134a730ab1b29c34eaaa31bf9b0b
#
_cell.length_a   1.000
_cell.length_b   1.000
_cell.length_c   1.000
_cell.angle_alpha   90.00
_cell.angle_beta   90.00
_cell.angle_gamma   90.00
#
_symmetry.space_group_name_H-M   'P 1'
#
loop_
_entity.id
_entity.type
_entity.pdbx_description
1 polymer ?
#
loop_
_entity_poly.entity_id
_entity_poly.type
_entity_poly.pdbx_seq_one_letter_code
_entity_poly.pdbx_strand_id
1 'polypeptide(L)'
;MNPRNVLILPGWQGSGPDHWQSRWERAHGYARVEQHDWMRPLRGDWIARLEDVLLSCDMEQDGPAVLVAHSLGCQHVAAWAAHSRNTHRVKAALLVAPPDVERADVRGLLPSWSPVALGRLPFATRLFASSNDPFCTPERTRQFAAAWGADFIDAGPRGHLNADSGLGDWPQAHEQLQQLIRDA
;
A
#
# COMPACT_ATOMS: atom_id res chain seq x y z
N MET A 1 18.54 -5.62 -5.95
CA MET A 1 17.85 -4.89 -4.85
C MET A 1 17.83 -5.79 -3.63
N ASN A 2 18.17 -5.27 -2.46
CA ASN A 2 18.03 -5.98 -1.20
C ASN A 2 16.53 -6.26 -0.95
N PRO A 3 16.11 -7.52 -0.72
CA PRO A 3 14.70 -7.82 -0.43
C PRO A 3 14.12 -7.02 0.75
N ARG A 4 14.94 -6.70 1.74
CA ARG A 4 14.51 -5.88 2.89
C ARG A 4 14.14 -4.44 2.54
N ASN A 5 14.51 -3.98 1.33
CA ASN A 5 14.14 -2.66 0.83
C ASN A 5 12.77 -2.67 0.09
N VAL A 6 12.12 -3.83 0.01
CA VAL A 6 10.70 -3.94 -0.32
C VAL A 6 9.92 -3.92 0.98
N LEU A 7 9.20 -2.82 1.22
CA LEU A 7 8.49 -2.55 2.47
C LEU A 7 7.02 -2.91 2.33
N ILE A 8 6.55 -3.82 3.16
CA ILE A 8 5.16 -4.26 3.23
C ILE A 8 4.38 -3.32 4.18
N LEU A 9 3.32 -2.72 3.67
CA LEU A 9 2.42 -1.83 4.41
C LEU A 9 1.02 -2.46 4.49
N PRO A 10 0.72 -3.23 5.54
CA PRO A 10 -0.63 -3.76 5.76
C PRO A 10 -1.69 -2.68 5.98
N GLY A 11 -2.95 -3.09 5.87
CA GLY A 11 -4.08 -2.25 6.23
C GLY A 11 -4.45 -2.31 7.72
N TRP A 12 -5.65 -1.79 8.03
CA TRP A 12 -6.24 -1.88 9.37
C TRP A 12 -6.30 -3.33 9.85
N GLN A 13 -5.98 -3.57 11.11
CA GLN A 13 -5.85 -4.87 11.76
C GLN A 13 -4.65 -5.72 11.28
N GLY A 14 -3.81 -5.18 10.40
CA GLY A 14 -2.65 -5.88 9.86
C GLY A 14 -3.00 -6.93 8.80
N SER A 15 -1.99 -7.71 8.40
CA SER A 15 -2.14 -8.84 7.49
C SER A 15 -1.77 -10.12 8.22
N GLY A 16 -2.76 -11.00 8.43
CA GLY A 16 -2.58 -12.29 9.10
C GLY A 16 -1.73 -13.26 8.27
N PRO A 17 -1.41 -14.46 8.82
CA PRO A 17 -0.45 -15.38 8.21
C PRO A 17 -0.83 -15.89 6.82
N ASP A 18 -2.13 -15.95 6.51
CA ASP A 18 -2.63 -16.43 5.21
C ASP A 18 -2.77 -15.33 4.17
N HIS A 19 -2.59 -14.08 4.55
CA HIS A 19 -2.61 -12.94 3.65
C HIS A 19 -1.40 -12.99 2.70
N TRP A 20 -1.59 -12.64 1.41
CA TRP A 20 -0.52 -12.65 0.41
C TRP A 20 0.70 -11.80 0.81
N GLN A 21 0.52 -10.67 1.50
CA GLN A 21 1.63 -9.86 2.03
C GLN A 21 2.50 -10.67 2.99
N SER A 22 1.91 -11.35 3.97
CA SER A 22 2.64 -12.18 4.93
C SER A 22 3.31 -13.41 4.28
N ARG A 23 2.70 -13.93 3.21
CA ARG A 23 3.32 -14.98 2.40
C ARG A 23 4.54 -14.46 1.64
N TRP A 24 4.45 -13.26 1.06
CA TRP A 24 5.58 -12.62 0.37
C TRP A 24 6.74 -12.29 1.34
N GLU A 25 6.45 -11.82 2.55
CA GLU A 25 7.48 -11.63 3.59
C GLU A 25 8.26 -12.91 3.85
N ARG A 26 7.57 -14.03 4.03
CA ARG A 26 8.21 -15.33 4.28
C ARG A 26 8.97 -15.87 3.06
N ALA A 27 8.38 -15.73 1.88
CA ALA A 27 8.93 -16.31 0.66
C ALA A 27 10.11 -15.51 0.10
N HIS A 28 10.08 -14.18 0.24
CA HIS A 28 11.03 -13.28 -0.43
C HIS A 28 11.89 -12.46 0.53
N GLY A 29 11.65 -12.53 1.83
CA GLY A 29 12.42 -11.75 2.83
C GLY A 29 12.08 -10.26 2.84
N TYR A 30 10.88 -9.87 2.37
CA TYR A 30 10.42 -8.49 2.42
C TYR A 30 10.20 -8.03 3.87
N ALA A 31 10.37 -6.73 4.14
CA ALA A 31 10.27 -6.18 5.47
C ALA A 31 8.92 -5.52 5.72
N ARG A 32 8.25 -5.87 6.83
CA ARG A 32 7.01 -5.22 7.25
C ARG A 32 7.30 -3.89 7.95
N VAL A 33 6.56 -2.87 7.60
CA VAL A 33 6.47 -1.64 8.39
C VAL A 33 5.51 -1.90 9.55
N GLU A 34 6.08 -2.29 10.69
CA GLU A 34 5.29 -2.56 11.89
C GLU A 34 4.70 -1.27 12.46
N GLN A 35 3.43 -1.31 12.84
CA GLN A 35 2.73 -0.21 13.46
C GLN A 35 2.63 -0.39 14.97
N HIS A 36 2.59 0.70 15.72
CA HIS A 36 2.43 0.68 17.16
C HIS A 36 1.06 0.10 17.59
N ASP A 37 0.01 0.46 16.85
CA ASP A 37 -1.35 -0.03 17.10
C ASP A 37 -2.07 -0.30 15.78
N TRP A 38 -2.34 -1.57 15.51
CA TRP A 38 -3.06 -2.02 14.32
C TRP A 38 -4.58 -1.85 14.45
N MET A 39 -5.09 -1.80 15.69
CA MET A 39 -6.53 -1.74 15.97
C MET A 39 -7.05 -0.30 15.99
N ARG A 40 -6.20 0.65 16.34
CA ARG A 40 -6.52 2.09 16.41
C ARG A 40 -5.54 2.87 15.53
N PRO A 41 -5.65 2.75 14.21
CA PRO A 41 -4.69 3.32 13.27
C PRO A 41 -4.82 4.84 13.22
N LEU A 42 -3.97 5.56 13.93
CA LEU A 42 -3.89 7.01 13.85
C LEU A 42 -3.00 7.41 12.67
N ARG A 43 -3.54 8.22 11.75
CA ARG A 43 -2.84 8.62 10.51
C ARG A 43 -1.48 9.24 10.78
N GLY A 44 -1.38 10.14 11.79
CA GLY A 44 -0.12 10.79 12.14
C GLY A 44 0.96 9.82 12.61
N ASP A 45 0.58 8.85 13.45
CA ASP A 45 1.51 7.84 13.98
C ASP A 45 2.03 6.93 12.85
N TRP A 46 1.15 6.50 11.95
CA TRP A 46 1.53 5.68 10.81
C TRP A 46 2.44 6.43 9.84
N ILE A 47 2.15 7.72 9.55
CA ILE A 47 3.01 8.58 8.73
C ILE A 47 4.41 8.69 9.36
N ALA A 48 4.49 9.00 10.66
CA ALA A 48 5.76 9.11 11.37
C ALA A 48 6.54 7.79 11.34
N ARG A 49 5.84 6.66 11.53
CA ARG A 49 6.47 5.33 11.49
C ARG A 49 7.08 5.00 10.13
N LEU A 50 6.37 5.27 9.03
CA LEU A 50 6.91 5.05 7.68
C LEU A 50 8.11 5.95 7.42
N GLU A 51 8.04 7.22 7.85
CA GLU A 51 9.17 8.16 7.73
C GLU A 51 10.40 7.63 8.46
N ASP A 52 10.27 7.17 9.71
CA ASP A 52 11.37 6.59 10.49
C ASP A 52 12.00 5.38 9.81
N VAL A 53 11.16 4.46 9.28
CA VAL A 53 11.64 3.27 8.57
C VAL A 53 12.43 3.67 7.32
N LEU A 54 11.88 4.59 6.51
CA LEU A 54 12.54 5.05 5.29
C LEU A 54 13.84 5.81 5.58
N LEU A 55 13.90 6.59 6.66
CA LEU A 55 15.14 7.26 7.08
C LEU A 55 16.20 6.28 7.56
N SER A 56 15.80 5.14 8.11
CA SER A 56 16.72 4.09 8.56
C SER A 56 17.26 3.19 7.43
N CYS A 57 16.66 3.23 6.23
CA CYS A 57 17.16 2.49 5.07
C CYS A 57 18.49 3.07 4.57
N ASP A 58 19.45 2.19 4.24
CA ASP A 58 20.73 2.60 3.66
C ASP A 58 20.59 2.84 2.15
N MET A 59 20.45 4.12 1.77
CA MET A 59 20.28 4.52 0.37
C MET A 59 21.51 4.24 -0.50
N GLU A 60 22.70 4.23 0.08
CA GLU A 60 23.95 4.00 -0.68
C GLU A 60 24.14 2.51 -1.00
N GLN A 61 23.79 1.63 -0.06
CA GLN A 61 23.92 0.18 -0.25
C GLN A 61 22.70 -0.45 -0.94
N ASP A 62 21.50 -0.04 -0.55
CA ASP A 62 20.25 -0.72 -0.93
C ASP A 62 19.46 0.05 -2.00
N GLY A 63 19.79 1.34 -2.21
CA GLY A 63 19.02 2.23 -3.08
C GLY A 63 17.65 2.61 -2.48
N PRO A 64 16.78 3.29 -3.24
CA PRO A 64 15.47 3.70 -2.78
C PRO A 64 14.53 2.50 -2.59
N ALA A 65 13.64 2.61 -1.59
CA ALA A 65 12.69 1.57 -1.22
C ALA A 65 11.57 1.37 -2.25
N VAL A 66 10.91 0.21 -2.17
CA VAL A 66 9.68 -0.10 -2.88
C VAL A 66 8.58 -0.38 -1.87
N LEU A 67 7.43 0.27 -2.01
CA LEU A 67 6.30 0.11 -1.10
C LEU A 67 5.30 -0.88 -1.67
N VAL A 68 4.81 -1.81 -0.84
CA VAL A 68 3.76 -2.78 -1.19
C VAL A 68 2.64 -2.64 -0.18
N ALA A 69 1.61 -1.88 -0.54
CA ALA A 69 0.54 -1.50 0.36
C ALA A 69 -0.78 -2.21 0.04
N HIS A 70 -1.51 -2.58 1.08
CA HIS A 70 -2.85 -3.15 0.98
C HIS A 70 -3.83 -2.32 1.81
N SER A 71 -5.05 -2.12 1.28
CA SER A 71 -6.16 -1.50 2.01
C SER A 71 -5.77 -0.12 2.59
N LEU A 72 -5.91 0.11 3.90
CA LEU A 72 -5.53 1.34 4.58
C LEU A 72 -4.05 1.70 4.37
N GLY A 73 -3.19 0.71 4.11
CA GLY A 73 -1.80 0.93 3.73
C GLY A 73 -1.64 1.79 2.47
N CYS A 74 -2.60 1.74 1.52
CA CYS A 74 -2.59 2.59 0.33
C CYS A 74 -2.84 4.07 0.70
N GLN A 75 -3.82 4.32 1.59
CA GLN A 75 -4.08 5.65 2.13
C GLN A 75 -2.90 6.18 2.95
N HIS A 76 -2.19 5.26 3.65
CA HIS A 76 -0.98 5.57 4.38
C HIS A 76 0.14 6.07 3.44
N VAL A 77 0.39 5.38 2.32
CA VAL A 77 1.37 5.82 1.31
C VAL A 77 1.02 7.21 0.78
N ALA A 78 -0.24 7.43 0.40
CA ALA A 78 -0.69 8.71 -0.13
C ALA A 78 -0.57 9.84 0.91
N ALA A 79 -0.98 9.59 2.15
CA ALA A 79 -0.89 10.56 3.24
C ALA A 79 0.57 10.88 3.61
N TRP A 80 1.44 9.87 3.65
CA TRP A 80 2.87 10.08 3.88
C TRP A 80 3.50 10.91 2.76
N ALA A 81 3.27 10.56 1.49
CA ALA A 81 3.83 11.28 0.35
C ALA A 81 3.39 12.75 0.28
N ALA A 82 2.18 13.07 0.76
CA ALA A 82 1.68 14.44 0.81
C ALA A 82 2.37 15.32 1.88
N HIS A 83 3.02 14.71 2.89
CA HIS A 83 3.63 15.42 4.02
C HIS A 83 5.16 15.33 4.05
N SER A 84 5.74 14.24 3.53
CA SER A 84 7.16 13.98 3.60
C SER A 84 7.96 14.80 2.58
N ARG A 85 9.16 15.23 2.99
CA ARG A 85 10.20 15.78 2.11
C ARG A 85 11.17 14.71 1.61
N ASN A 86 11.00 13.46 2.06
CA ASN A 86 11.89 12.33 1.80
C ASN A 86 11.30 11.34 0.77
N THR A 87 10.36 11.78 -0.06
CA THR A 87 9.72 10.93 -1.08
C THR A 87 10.70 10.36 -2.11
N HIS A 88 11.85 11.01 -2.31
CA HIS A 88 12.96 10.51 -3.15
C HIS A 88 13.58 9.20 -2.63
N ARG A 89 13.30 8.81 -1.39
CA ARG A 89 13.72 7.51 -0.82
C ARG A 89 12.85 6.34 -1.29
N VAL A 90 11.79 6.61 -2.04
CA VAL A 90 10.91 5.61 -2.64
C VAL A 90 10.99 5.71 -4.15
N LYS A 91 11.24 4.60 -4.85
CA LYS A 91 11.26 4.57 -6.31
C LYS A 91 9.95 4.07 -6.92
N ALA A 92 9.23 3.20 -6.20
CA ALA A 92 8.00 2.60 -6.70
C ALA A 92 7.03 2.20 -5.59
N ALA A 93 5.73 2.11 -5.92
CA ALA A 93 4.70 1.59 -5.02
C ALA A 93 3.70 0.69 -5.76
N LEU A 94 3.43 -0.48 -5.19
CA LEU A 94 2.32 -1.34 -5.54
C LEU A 94 1.20 -1.13 -4.51
N LEU A 95 0.08 -0.57 -4.95
CA LEU A 95 -1.08 -0.29 -4.13
C LEU A 95 -2.19 -1.30 -4.45
N VAL A 96 -2.81 -1.87 -3.44
CA VAL A 96 -3.83 -2.92 -3.61
C VAL A 96 -5.07 -2.61 -2.78
N ALA A 97 -6.22 -2.53 -3.45
CA ALA A 97 -7.53 -2.36 -2.83
C ALA A 97 -7.64 -1.19 -1.84
N PRO A 98 -7.34 0.06 -2.25
CA PRO A 98 -7.48 1.22 -1.36
C PRO A 98 -8.94 1.42 -0.94
N PRO A 99 -9.24 1.55 0.38
CA PRO A 99 -10.61 1.81 0.84
C PRO A 99 -11.01 3.26 0.62
N ASP A 100 -12.30 3.52 0.41
CA ASP A 100 -12.87 4.85 0.48
C ASP A 100 -13.14 5.24 1.93
N VAL A 101 -12.16 5.83 2.60
CA VAL A 101 -12.24 6.26 4.00
C VAL A 101 -13.14 7.48 4.21
N GLU A 102 -13.66 8.09 3.13
CA GLU A 102 -14.61 9.20 3.19
C GLU A 102 -16.07 8.71 3.18
N ARG A 103 -16.30 7.45 2.82
CA ARG A 103 -17.60 6.81 2.89
C ARG A 103 -18.10 6.77 4.35
N ALA A 104 -19.36 7.09 4.59
CA ALA A 104 -19.90 7.34 5.92
C ALA A 104 -19.68 6.19 6.91
N ASP A 105 -19.85 4.95 6.44
CA ASP A 105 -19.67 3.72 7.23
C ASP A 105 -18.19 3.43 7.57
N VAL A 106 -17.26 3.79 6.70
CA VAL A 106 -15.80 3.63 6.93
C VAL A 106 -15.26 4.79 7.74
N ARG A 107 -15.69 6.03 7.45
CA ARG A 107 -15.23 7.24 8.14
C ARG A 107 -15.47 7.20 9.65
N GLY A 108 -16.58 6.61 10.08
CA GLY A 108 -16.88 6.44 11.50
C GLY A 108 -15.90 5.52 12.23
N LEU A 109 -15.32 4.55 11.52
CA LEU A 109 -14.34 3.59 12.03
C LEU A 109 -12.90 4.13 11.98
N LEU A 110 -12.59 4.94 10.96
CA LEU A 110 -11.25 5.44 10.64
C LEU A 110 -11.21 6.98 10.52
N PRO A 111 -11.65 7.74 11.52
CA PRO A 111 -11.91 9.18 11.40
C PRO A 111 -10.65 10.00 11.09
N SER A 112 -9.47 9.58 11.53
CA SER A 112 -8.22 10.31 11.29
C SER A 112 -7.74 10.22 9.83
N TRP A 113 -8.32 9.33 9.01
CA TRP A 113 -7.89 9.10 7.63
C TRP A 113 -8.63 9.95 6.60
N SER A 114 -9.67 10.67 6.99
CA SER A 114 -10.37 11.64 6.16
C SER A 114 -9.84 13.06 6.43
N PRO A 115 -9.67 13.93 5.41
CA PRO A 115 -9.85 13.64 3.98
C PRO A 115 -8.71 12.81 3.37
N VAL A 116 -9.00 12.14 2.24
CA VAL A 116 -8.00 11.41 1.46
C VAL A 116 -7.00 12.37 0.83
N ALA A 117 -5.71 12.03 0.85
CA ALA A 117 -4.67 12.75 0.12
C ALA A 117 -4.74 12.38 -1.37
N LEU A 118 -5.13 13.31 -2.23
CA LEU A 118 -5.32 13.11 -3.68
C LEU A 118 -4.19 13.71 -4.53
N GLY A 119 -3.04 14.02 -3.94
CA GLY A 119 -1.86 14.49 -4.67
C GLY A 119 -1.21 13.37 -5.50
N ARG A 120 -0.64 13.74 -6.66
CA ARG A 120 0.13 12.81 -7.48
C ARG A 120 1.31 12.26 -6.67
N LEU A 121 1.50 10.94 -6.71
CA LEU A 121 2.66 10.29 -6.09
C LEU A 121 3.92 10.55 -6.93
N PRO A 122 5.06 10.93 -6.32
CA PRO A 122 6.27 11.32 -7.06
C PRO A 122 7.15 10.12 -7.45
N PHE A 123 6.61 8.91 -7.46
CA PHE A 123 7.29 7.67 -7.84
C PHE A 123 6.37 6.78 -8.69
N ALA A 124 6.98 5.84 -9.43
CA ALA A 124 6.23 4.89 -10.26
C ALA A 124 5.22 4.10 -9.40
N THR A 125 3.96 4.04 -9.83
CA THR A 125 2.90 3.44 -9.02
C THR A 125 1.98 2.58 -9.87
N ARG A 126 1.66 1.36 -9.39
CA ARG A 126 0.59 0.50 -9.91
C ARG A 126 -0.47 0.31 -8.84
N LEU A 127 -1.74 0.29 -9.26
CA LEU A 127 -2.88 0.13 -8.38
C LEU A 127 -3.77 -1.03 -8.84
N PHE A 128 -3.83 -2.09 -8.02
CA PHE A 128 -4.77 -3.19 -8.19
C PHE A 128 -6.12 -2.87 -7.54
N ALA A 129 -7.20 -3.07 -8.30
CA ALA A 129 -8.57 -2.93 -7.85
C ALA A 129 -9.36 -4.21 -8.09
N SER A 130 -10.39 -4.43 -7.28
CA SER A 130 -11.39 -5.46 -7.50
C SER A 130 -12.74 -4.82 -7.80
N SER A 131 -13.46 -5.37 -8.78
CA SER A 131 -14.74 -4.81 -9.24
C SER A 131 -15.89 -5.01 -8.25
N ASN A 132 -15.71 -5.85 -7.22
CA ASN A 132 -16.68 -6.10 -6.15
C ASN A 132 -16.10 -5.87 -4.74
N ASP A 133 -15.13 -4.96 -4.61
CA ASP A 133 -14.57 -4.60 -3.31
C ASP A 133 -15.65 -3.94 -2.42
N PRO A 134 -15.93 -4.47 -1.20
CA PRO A 134 -16.94 -3.90 -0.33
C PRO A 134 -16.56 -2.54 0.25
N PHE A 135 -15.29 -2.14 0.23
CA PHE A 135 -14.80 -0.91 0.86
C PHE A 135 -14.56 0.24 -0.12
N CYS A 136 -14.58 -0.03 -1.43
CA CYS A 136 -14.39 1.01 -2.44
C CYS A 136 -15.07 0.61 -3.75
N THR A 137 -15.84 1.54 -4.37
CA THR A 137 -16.41 1.27 -5.68
C THR A 137 -15.33 1.31 -6.77
N PRO A 138 -15.53 0.61 -7.89
CA PRO A 138 -14.59 0.67 -9.02
C PRO A 138 -14.35 2.10 -9.54
N GLU A 139 -15.39 2.93 -9.56
CA GLU A 139 -15.31 4.34 -9.97
C GLU A 139 -14.40 5.14 -9.04
N ARG A 140 -14.58 4.94 -7.72
CA ARG A 140 -13.77 5.64 -6.71
C ARG A 140 -12.31 5.17 -6.76
N THR A 141 -12.06 3.89 -6.96
CA THR A 141 -10.69 3.37 -7.11
C THR A 141 -10.01 3.94 -8.37
N ARG A 142 -10.74 4.10 -9.48
CA ARG A 142 -10.20 4.79 -10.68
C ARG A 142 -9.89 6.26 -10.42
N GLN A 143 -10.71 6.95 -9.61
CA GLN A 143 -10.40 8.32 -9.18
C GLN A 143 -9.10 8.40 -8.37
N PHE A 144 -8.88 7.44 -7.47
CA PHE A 144 -7.61 7.34 -6.74
C PHE A 144 -6.44 7.10 -7.68
N ALA A 145 -6.56 6.14 -8.61
CA ALA A 145 -5.51 5.86 -9.58
C ALA A 145 -5.15 7.10 -10.40
N ALA A 146 -6.15 7.81 -10.91
CA ALA A 146 -5.95 9.04 -11.68
C ALA A 146 -5.28 10.15 -10.85
N ALA A 147 -5.75 10.37 -9.61
CA ALA A 147 -5.21 11.40 -8.72
C ALA A 147 -3.76 11.12 -8.32
N TRP A 148 -3.46 9.86 -7.99
CA TRP A 148 -2.11 9.42 -7.60
C TRP A 148 -1.16 9.21 -8.79
N GLY A 149 -1.68 9.20 -10.02
CA GLY A 149 -0.90 8.95 -11.24
C GLY A 149 -0.45 7.49 -11.34
N ALA A 150 -1.27 6.56 -10.84
CA ALA A 150 -0.99 5.13 -10.83
C ALA A 150 -1.53 4.43 -12.08
N ASP A 151 -0.78 3.44 -12.58
CA ASP A 151 -1.25 2.50 -13.59
C ASP A 151 -2.33 1.58 -12.97
N PHE A 152 -3.55 1.68 -13.49
CA PHE A 152 -4.70 0.94 -12.96
C PHE A 152 -4.75 -0.49 -13.51
N ILE A 153 -4.90 -1.48 -12.62
CA ILE A 153 -5.04 -2.90 -12.97
C ILE A 153 -6.32 -3.45 -12.34
N ASP A 154 -7.25 -3.90 -13.18
CA ASP A 154 -8.47 -4.57 -12.73
C ASP A 154 -8.20 -6.07 -12.48
N ALA A 155 -8.33 -6.50 -11.23
CA ALA A 155 -8.17 -7.89 -10.82
C ALA A 155 -9.47 -8.73 -10.99
N GLY A 156 -10.53 -8.12 -11.51
CA GLY A 156 -11.86 -8.72 -11.58
C GLY A 156 -12.57 -8.80 -10.21
N PRO A 157 -13.66 -9.57 -10.09
CA PRO A 157 -14.46 -9.64 -8.87
C PRO A 157 -13.80 -10.57 -7.82
N ARG A 158 -12.90 -10.06 -7.02
CA ARG A 158 -12.12 -10.82 -6.02
C ARG A 158 -12.22 -10.26 -4.60
N GLY A 159 -13.32 -9.56 -4.28
CA GLY A 159 -13.52 -8.97 -2.95
C GLY A 159 -12.46 -7.93 -2.62
N HIS A 160 -12.01 -7.88 -1.38
CA HIS A 160 -11.05 -6.88 -0.91
C HIS A 160 -9.56 -7.25 -1.18
N LEU A 161 -9.29 -8.20 -2.05
CA LEU A 161 -7.94 -8.70 -2.36
C LEU A 161 -7.13 -9.03 -1.09
N ASN A 162 -7.80 -9.59 -0.08
CA ASN A 162 -7.23 -10.01 1.21
C ASN A 162 -7.09 -11.54 1.30
N ALA A 163 -6.93 -12.08 2.52
CA ALA A 163 -6.83 -13.52 2.74
C ALA A 163 -8.10 -14.28 2.28
N ASP A 164 -9.30 -13.69 2.51
CA ASP A 164 -10.58 -14.29 2.14
C ASP A 164 -10.79 -14.38 0.62
N SER A 165 -10.01 -13.63 -0.15
CA SER A 165 -10.05 -13.67 -1.61
C SER A 165 -9.39 -14.92 -2.22
N GLY A 166 -8.78 -15.77 -1.41
CA GLY A 166 -8.18 -17.04 -1.86
C GLY A 166 -7.00 -16.86 -2.82
N LEU A 167 -6.27 -15.76 -2.74
CA LEU A 167 -5.18 -15.41 -3.67
C LEU A 167 -3.91 -16.27 -3.45
N GLY A 168 -3.74 -16.83 -2.26
CA GLY A 168 -2.53 -17.58 -1.90
C GLY A 168 -1.27 -16.71 -2.00
N ASP A 169 -0.27 -17.20 -2.72
CA ASP A 169 1.00 -16.47 -2.96
C ASP A 169 0.88 -15.39 -4.03
N TRP A 170 -0.23 -15.34 -4.74
CA TRP A 170 -0.59 -14.36 -5.77
C TRP A 170 0.53 -14.04 -6.77
N PRO A 171 1.03 -15.02 -7.52
CA PRO A 171 2.19 -14.86 -8.38
C PRO A 171 2.03 -13.79 -9.45
N GLN A 172 0.79 -13.56 -9.94
CA GLN A 172 0.52 -12.54 -10.97
C GLN A 172 0.81 -11.12 -10.44
N ALA A 173 0.38 -10.80 -9.21
CA ALA A 173 0.68 -9.50 -8.62
C ALA A 173 2.16 -9.37 -8.24
N HIS A 174 2.79 -10.44 -7.81
CA HIS A 174 4.23 -10.44 -7.55
C HIS A 174 5.04 -10.20 -8.84
N GLU A 175 4.65 -10.78 -9.97
CA GLU A 175 5.25 -10.49 -11.27
C GLU A 175 5.09 -9.02 -11.66
N GLN A 176 3.91 -8.42 -11.41
CA GLN A 176 3.68 -6.99 -11.63
C GLN A 176 4.55 -6.11 -10.72
N LEU A 177 4.79 -6.53 -9.48
CA LEU A 177 5.75 -5.85 -8.59
C LEU A 177 7.18 -5.92 -9.17
N GLN A 178 7.62 -7.11 -9.59
CA GLN A 178 8.95 -7.28 -10.16
C GLN A 178 9.13 -6.47 -11.45
N GLN A 179 8.10 -6.38 -12.29
CA GLN A 179 8.12 -5.53 -13.48
C GLN A 179 8.21 -4.05 -13.10
N LEU A 180 7.39 -3.60 -12.16
CA LEU A 180 7.41 -2.21 -11.66
C LEU A 180 8.80 -1.83 -11.11
N ILE A 181 9.46 -2.74 -10.40
CA ILE A 181 10.81 -2.55 -9.87
C ILE A 181 11.86 -2.39 -10.99
N ARG A 182 11.71 -3.11 -12.10
CA ARG A 182 12.62 -2.99 -13.26
C ARG A 182 12.41 -1.71 -14.04
N ASP A 183 11.16 -1.25 -14.16
CA ASP A 183 10.77 -0.10 -14.99
C ASP A 183 11.03 1.25 -14.31
N ALA A 184 11.13 1.28 -12.97
CA ALA A 184 11.38 2.44 -12.12
C ALA A 184 12.89 2.62 -11.86
#